data_23aa133d3714349d63e0a79590934af4
#
_entry.id   23aa133d3714349d63e0a79590934af4
#
_cell.length_a   1.000
_cell.length_b   1.000
_cell.length_c   1.000
_cell.angle_alpha   90.00
_cell.angle_beta   90.00
_cell.angle_gamma   90.00
#
_symmetry.space_group_name_H-M   'P 1'
#
loop_
_entity.id
_entity.type
_entity.pdbx_description
1 polymer ?
#
loop_
_entity_poly.entity_id
_entity_poly.type
_entity_poly.pdbx_seq_one_letter_code
_entity_poly.pdbx_strand_id
1 'polypeptide(L)'
;AAFEATSALGPASVQLVRSAGAACRIVELIEAAEASAASGGATSCAPLELPEPSAQGPYLKARGLAVGWPGGPVVAEGIDLDLRVGRRVAIVGPSGIGKSTLLATLAGLLEPRGGTLTLDGVPPWQAARSEVAARVCLTAEDAHVFHTSVLENLRVARGDVTPAEAGELLRRAGLGSWLEALPEGVETIIGTDATTLSGGERRRLLLARALAAPAPLMLLDEPGEHLDAVTADRLVTDLLTAGDQGRGTLLVTHRLSALEHADEVLVMGHRPQAAGEQAPATILHRGSHRDLQDVSETYRWSLSQEDQDRQQDHVSGTS
;
A
#
# COMPACT_ATOMS: atom_id res chain seq x y z
N ALA A 1 -43.61 35.67 -15.49
CA ALA A 1 -42.79 36.22 -14.38
C ALA A 1 -42.95 35.45 -13.05
N ALA A 2 -44.17 35.10 -12.58
CA ALA A 2 -44.34 34.39 -11.29
C ALA A 2 -43.91 32.92 -11.37
N PHE A 3 -44.09 32.25 -12.48
CA PHE A 3 -43.71 30.84 -12.69
C PHE A 3 -42.17 30.63 -12.86
N GLU A 4 -41.47 31.60 -13.35
CA GLU A 4 -40.01 31.57 -13.50
C GLU A 4 -39.29 31.67 -12.15
N ALA A 5 -39.85 32.45 -11.22
CA ALA A 5 -39.30 32.61 -9.88
C ALA A 5 -39.41 31.30 -9.03
N THR A 6 -40.37 30.40 -9.33
CA THR A 6 -40.54 29.14 -8.62
C THR A 6 -39.71 28.00 -9.22
N SER A 7 -39.27 28.10 -10.47
CA SER A 7 -38.49 27.05 -11.14
C SER A 7 -37.09 26.88 -10.50
N ALA A 8 -36.52 27.92 -9.92
CA ALA A 8 -35.21 27.87 -9.25
C ALA A 8 -35.29 27.25 -7.83
N LEU A 9 -36.50 27.19 -7.21
CA LEU A 9 -36.66 26.67 -5.84
C LEU A 9 -36.41 25.15 -5.75
N GLY A 10 -36.78 24.39 -6.78
CA GLY A 10 -36.57 22.94 -6.83
C GLY A 10 -35.08 22.54 -6.78
N PRO A 11 -34.25 23.01 -7.71
CA PRO A 11 -32.81 22.78 -7.70
C PRO A 11 -32.13 23.34 -6.44
N ALA A 12 -32.53 24.50 -5.96
CA ALA A 12 -31.96 25.11 -4.76
C ALA A 12 -32.27 24.28 -3.48
N SER A 13 -33.48 23.74 -3.37
CA SER A 13 -33.85 22.87 -2.23
C SER A 13 -33.08 21.55 -2.25
N VAL A 14 -32.89 20.95 -3.41
CA VAL A 14 -32.05 19.74 -3.56
C VAL A 14 -30.60 20.02 -3.16
N GLN A 15 -30.07 21.15 -3.61
CA GLN A 15 -28.69 21.53 -3.25
C GLN A 15 -28.56 21.83 -1.75
N LEU A 16 -29.56 22.45 -1.13
CA LEU A 16 -29.58 22.70 0.32
C LEU A 16 -29.58 21.39 1.10
N VAL A 17 -30.42 20.41 0.71
CA VAL A 17 -30.45 19.08 1.35
C VAL A 17 -29.13 18.35 1.20
N ARG A 18 -28.51 18.40 0.02
CA ARG A 18 -27.19 17.80 -0.21
C ARG A 18 -26.10 18.45 0.64
N SER A 19 -26.12 19.79 0.73
CA SER A 19 -25.14 20.54 1.54
C SER A 19 -25.35 20.29 3.03
N ALA A 20 -26.60 20.22 3.50
CA ALA A 20 -26.91 19.87 4.90
C ALA A 20 -26.46 18.44 5.22
N GLY A 21 -26.70 17.46 4.33
CA GLY A 21 -26.23 16.08 4.51
C GLY A 21 -24.71 15.97 4.48
N ALA A 22 -24.02 16.79 3.69
CA ALA A 22 -22.55 16.85 3.71
C ALA A 22 -22.02 17.47 5.02
N ALA A 23 -22.66 18.55 5.49
CA ALA A 23 -22.30 19.19 6.76
C ALA A 23 -22.51 18.25 7.96
N CYS A 24 -23.61 17.48 8.01
CA CYS A 24 -23.83 16.49 9.05
C CYS A 24 -22.70 15.43 9.07
N ARG A 25 -22.29 14.91 7.92
CA ARG A 25 -21.18 13.95 7.84
C ARG A 25 -19.85 14.53 8.32
N ILE A 26 -19.59 15.81 8.05
CA ILE A 26 -18.39 16.50 8.54
C ILE A 26 -18.44 16.63 10.06
N VAL A 27 -19.61 17.02 10.62
CA VAL A 27 -19.80 17.13 12.08
C VAL A 27 -19.62 15.76 12.73
N GLU A 28 -20.22 14.70 12.20
CA GLU A 28 -20.04 13.32 12.71
C GLU A 28 -18.55 12.91 12.71
N LEU A 29 -17.78 13.27 11.68
CA LEU A 29 -16.34 13.00 11.62
C LEU A 29 -15.56 13.79 12.69
N ILE A 30 -15.92 15.06 12.90
CA ILE A 30 -15.28 15.90 13.93
C ILE A 30 -15.60 15.35 15.32
N GLU A 31 -16.88 15.04 15.59
CA GLU A 31 -17.30 14.46 16.87
C GLU A 31 -16.64 13.09 17.14
N ALA A 32 -16.51 12.24 16.11
CA ALA A 32 -15.80 10.96 16.21
C ALA A 32 -14.30 11.17 16.48
N ALA A 33 -13.68 12.17 15.86
CA ALA A 33 -12.27 12.52 16.11
C ALA A 33 -12.08 13.07 17.53
N GLU A 34 -12.98 13.94 18.02
CA GLU A 34 -12.96 14.48 19.37
C GLU A 34 -13.23 13.39 20.42
N ALA A 35 -14.19 12.50 20.17
CA ALA A 35 -14.47 11.35 21.03
C ALA A 35 -13.29 10.36 21.06
N SER A 36 -12.62 10.13 19.94
CA SER A 36 -11.41 9.34 19.86
C SER A 36 -10.24 9.98 20.63
N ALA A 37 -10.11 11.30 20.54
CA ALA A 37 -9.13 12.05 21.32
C ALA A 37 -9.45 12.06 22.83
N ALA A 38 -10.73 12.04 23.20
CA ALA A 38 -11.18 12.03 24.59
C ALA A 38 -11.22 10.63 25.22
N SER A 39 -11.49 9.58 24.44
CA SER A 39 -11.57 8.19 24.90
C SER A 39 -10.23 7.45 24.82
N GLY A 40 -9.34 7.83 23.91
CA GLY A 40 -7.95 7.53 24.07
C GLY A 40 -7.47 8.34 25.26
N GLY A 41 -7.07 7.68 26.34
CA GLY A 41 -6.26 8.30 27.39
C GLY A 41 -4.94 8.80 26.79
N ALA A 42 -5.07 9.67 25.79
CA ALA A 42 -4.01 10.45 25.24
C ALA A 42 -3.62 11.42 26.34
N THR A 43 -2.79 10.94 27.24
CA THR A 43 -1.69 11.81 27.67
C THR A 43 -1.28 12.50 26.36
N SER A 44 -1.47 13.80 26.26
CA SER A 44 -0.91 14.65 25.21
C SER A 44 0.60 14.59 25.37
N CYS A 45 1.17 13.44 25.11
CA CYS A 45 2.60 13.26 25.05
C CYS A 45 3.02 13.80 23.69
N ALA A 46 3.93 14.74 23.67
CA ALA A 46 4.55 15.16 22.42
C ALA A 46 4.97 13.92 21.65
N PRO A 47 4.83 13.91 20.31
CA PRO A 47 5.30 12.78 19.51
C PRO A 47 6.74 12.42 19.89
N LEU A 48 7.00 11.13 19.99
CA LEU A 48 8.37 10.67 20.26
C LEU A 48 9.25 11.03 19.05
N GLU A 49 10.42 11.54 19.32
CA GLU A 49 11.42 11.81 18.29
C GLU A 49 12.09 10.48 17.88
N LEU A 50 12.20 10.27 16.58
CA LEU A 50 12.98 9.16 16.06
C LEU A 50 14.46 9.50 16.13
N PRO A 51 15.32 8.61 16.65
CA PRO A 51 16.76 8.84 16.65
C PRO A 51 17.28 8.97 15.22
N GLU A 52 18.41 9.62 15.03
CA GLU A 52 19.07 9.63 13.72
C GLU A 52 19.29 8.19 13.23
N PRO A 53 19.02 7.90 11.96
CA PRO A 53 19.23 6.57 11.40
C PRO A 53 20.69 6.15 11.58
N SER A 54 20.91 4.88 11.87
CA SER A 54 22.27 4.32 11.90
C SER A 54 22.95 4.45 10.52
N ALA A 55 24.27 4.25 10.47
CA ALA A 55 25.01 4.22 9.21
C ALA A 55 24.48 3.16 8.21
N GLN A 56 23.71 2.18 8.70
CA GLN A 56 23.05 1.15 7.88
C GLN A 56 21.63 1.55 7.43
N GLY A 57 21.20 2.78 7.71
CA GLY A 57 19.86 3.26 7.44
C GLY A 57 18.82 2.85 8.50
N PRO A 58 17.54 3.19 8.28
CA PRO A 58 16.47 2.87 9.21
C PRO A 58 16.21 1.38 9.32
N TYR A 59 15.74 0.96 10.52
CA TYR A 59 15.44 -0.41 10.85
C TYR A 59 14.05 -0.55 11.47
N LEU A 60 13.15 -1.23 10.73
CA LEU A 60 11.82 -1.58 11.17
C LEU A 60 11.84 -3.02 11.71
N LYS A 61 11.44 -3.18 12.97
CA LYS A 61 11.48 -4.48 13.68
C LYS A 61 10.15 -4.78 14.33
N ALA A 62 9.60 -5.94 14.01
CA ALA A 62 8.41 -6.49 14.64
C ALA A 62 8.73 -7.82 15.35
N ARG A 63 8.14 -8.05 16.53
CA ARG A 63 8.28 -9.30 17.29
C ARG A 63 6.94 -9.67 17.92
N GLY A 64 6.47 -10.88 17.61
CA GLY A 64 5.19 -11.39 18.08
C GLY A 64 4.02 -10.48 17.77
N LEU A 65 4.12 -9.70 16.67
CA LEU A 65 3.19 -8.64 16.35
C LEU A 65 1.79 -9.18 16.11
N ALA A 66 0.79 -8.57 16.76
CA ALA A 66 -0.63 -8.80 16.52
C ALA A 66 -1.25 -7.53 15.91
N VAL A 67 -2.02 -7.69 14.83
CA VAL A 67 -2.60 -6.59 14.07
C VAL A 67 -4.11 -6.71 13.93
N GLY A 68 -4.78 -5.56 13.85
CA GLY A 68 -6.23 -5.45 13.72
C GLY A 68 -6.66 -3.98 13.78
N TRP A 69 -7.82 -3.69 13.25
CA TRP A 69 -8.39 -2.34 13.32
C TRP A 69 -8.81 -1.98 14.76
N PRO A 70 -8.75 -0.69 15.14
CA PRO A 70 -9.22 -0.23 16.45
C PRO A 70 -10.66 -0.69 16.72
N GLY A 71 -10.89 -1.30 17.88
CA GLY A 71 -12.20 -1.86 18.23
C GLY A 71 -12.60 -3.16 17.53
N GLY A 72 -11.87 -3.57 16.49
CA GLY A 72 -12.10 -4.82 15.77
C GLY A 72 -11.33 -6.02 16.34
N PRO A 73 -11.52 -7.20 15.75
CA PRO A 73 -10.78 -8.41 16.14
C PRO A 73 -9.31 -8.32 15.71
N VAL A 74 -8.47 -9.13 16.34
CA VAL A 74 -7.12 -9.42 15.86
C VAL A 74 -7.25 -10.24 14.58
N VAL A 75 -6.70 -9.74 13.46
CA VAL A 75 -6.78 -10.42 12.16
C VAL A 75 -5.56 -11.28 11.88
N ALA A 76 -4.40 -10.88 12.41
CA ALA A 76 -3.18 -11.69 12.33
C ALA A 76 -2.33 -11.48 13.59
N GLU A 77 -1.56 -12.51 14.00
CA GLU A 77 -0.75 -12.49 15.20
C GLU A 77 0.53 -13.34 15.09
N GLY A 78 1.43 -13.15 16.06
CA GLY A 78 2.68 -13.91 16.13
C GLY A 78 3.63 -13.59 14.98
N ILE A 79 3.57 -12.36 14.43
CA ILE A 79 4.37 -11.97 13.28
C ILE A 79 5.70 -11.41 13.74
N ASP A 80 6.78 -12.06 13.30
CA ASP A 80 8.14 -11.58 13.43
C ASP A 80 8.64 -11.10 12.06
N LEU A 81 9.16 -9.87 11.99
CA LEU A 81 9.64 -9.27 10.75
C LEU A 81 10.78 -8.31 11.04
N ASP A 82 11.79 -8.35 10.16
CA ASP A 82 12.91 -7.42 10.14
C ASP A 82 13.04 -6.81 8.75
N LEU A 83 12.86 -5.48 8.66
CA LEU A 83 13.07 -4.75 7.41
C LEU A 83 14.12 -3.67 7.62
N ARG A 84 15.14 -3.68 6.78
CA ARG A 84 16.23 -2.69 6.74
C ARG A 84 16.58 -2.37 5.29
N VAL A 85 17.31 -1.32 5.10
CA VAL A 85 17.87 -0.93 3.80
C VAL A 85 18.59 -2.13 3.15
N GLY A 86 18.33 -2.35 1.87
CA GLY A 86 18.87 -3.47 1.07
C GLY A 86 18.17 -4.82 1.29
N ARG A 87 17.23 -4.96 2.25
CA ARG A 87 16.50 -6.21 2.46
C ARG A 87 15.22 -6.25 1.64
N ARG A 88 14.95 -7.39 1.01
CA ARG A 88 13.80 -7.64 0.14
C ARG A 88 12.95 -8.76 0.75
N VAL A 89 11.80 -8.38 1.26
CA VAL A 89 10.86 -9.32 1.89
C VAL A 89 9.57 -9.35 1.09
N ALA A 90 9.05 -10.52 0.81
CA ALA A 90 7.74 -10.69 0.22
C ALA A 90 6.77 -11.34 1.22
N ILE A 91 5.52 -10.91 1.20
CA ILE A 91 4.42 -11.53 1.95
C ILE A 91 3.41 -12.06 0.95
N VAL A 92 3.07 -13.33 1.07
CA VAL A 92 2.08 -14.02 0.26
C VAL A 92 1.01 -14.65 1.15
N GLY A 93 -0.20 -14.80 0.62
CA GLY A 93 -1.30 -15.42 1.34
C GLY A 93 -2.66 -15.03 0.77
N PRO A 94 -3.76 -15.72 1.18
CA PRO A 94 -5.11 -15.47 0.67
C PRO A 94 -5.55 -14.01 0.84
N SER A 95 -6.53 -13.60 0.00
CA SER A 95 -7.16 -12.28 0.16
C SER A 95 -7.93 -12.21 1.49
N GLY A 96 -7.98 -11.02 2.09
CA GLY A 96 -8.68 -10.78 3.35
C GLY A 96 -7.97 -11.29 4.62
N ILE A 97 -6.78 -11.89 4.51
CA ILE A 97 -6.06 -12.48 5.67
C ILE A 97 -5.38 -11.45 6.58
N GLY A 98 -5.46 -10.15 6.25
CA GLY A 98 -4.88 -9.06 7.05
C GLY A 98 -3.55 -8.51 6.56
N LYS A 99 -3.12 -8.79 5.32
CA LYS A 99 -1.86 -8.29 4.76
C LYS A 99 -1.80 -6.75 4.73
N SER A 100 -2.85 -6.09 4.22
CA SER A 100 -2.93 -4.62 4.18
C SER A 100 -2.99 -4.01 5.59
N THR A 101 -3.68 -4.67 6.55
CA THR A 101 -3.70 -4.26 7.96
C THR A 101 -2.30 -4.36 8.58
N LEU A 102 -1.56 -5.40 8.24
CA LEU A 102 -0.16 -5.55 8.65
C LEU A 102 0.71 -4.41 8.09
N LEU A 103 0.60 -4.10 6.78
CA LEU A 103 1.35 -2.99 6.19
C LEU A 103 0.99 -1.64 6.82
N ALA A 104 -0.30 -1.38 7.09
CA ALA A 104 -0.75 -0.16 7.77
C ALA A 104 -0.18 -0.05 9.20
N THR A 105 -0.11 -1.18 9.92
CA THR A 105 0.49 -1.24 11.26
C THR A 105 2.01 -0.99 11.17
N LEU A 106 2.71 -1.64 10.25
CA LEU A 106 4.16 -1.46 10.04
C LEU A 106 4.51 -0.01 9.66
N ALA A 107 3.65 0.67 8.89
CA ALA A 107 3.79 2.09 8.57
C ALA A 107 3.43 3.02 9.75
N GLY A 108 3.06 2.48 10.91
CA GLY A 108 2.65 3.24 12.09
C GLY A 108 1.31 3.97 11.92
N LEU A 109 0.47 3.59 10.94
CA LEU A 109 -0.88 4.13 10.78
C LEU A 109 -1.86 3.54 11.79
N LEU A 110 -1.60 2.31 12.21
CA LEU A 110 -2.37 1.58 13.21
C LEU A 110 -1.46 1.19 14.37
N GLU A 111 -1.97 1.33 15.59
CA GLU A 111 -1.33 0.79 16.78
C GLU A 111 -1.45 -0.74 16.79
N PRO A 112 -0.37 -1.49 17.10
CA PRO A 112 -0.44 -2.94 17.27
C PRO A 112 -1.44 -3.36 18.32
N ARG A 113 -2.12 -4.48 18.10
CA ARG A 113 -3.02 -5.12 19.07
C ARG A 113 -2.26 -5.95 20.11
N GLY A 114 -0.97 -6.22 19.85
CA GLY A 114 -0.06 -6.94 20.74
C GLY A 114 1.32 -7.11 20.12
N GLY A 115 2.25 -7.63 20.89
CA GLY A 115 3.64 -7.73 20.47
C GLY A 115 4.39 -6.40 20.52
N THR A 116 5.49 -6.30 19.78
CA THR A 116 6.31 -5.08 19.70
C THR A 116 6.59 -4.72 18.25
N LEU A 117 6.51 -3.42 17.95
CA LEU A 117 6.92 -2.85 16.67
C LEU A 117 7.74 -1.60 16.94
N THR A 118 8.90 -1.50 16.32
CA THR A 118 9.78 -0.33 16.45
C THR A 118 10.38 0.06 15.11
N LEU A 119 10.50 1.35 14.89
CA LEU A 119 11.30 1.97 13.85
C LEU A 119 12.47 2.67 14.54
N ASP A 120 13.68 2.19 14.32
CA ASP A 120 14.90 2.67 15.02
C ASP A 120 14.77 2.67 16.55
N GLY A 121 14.04 1.68 17.11
CA GLY A 121 13.84 1.51 18.54
C GLY A 121 12.62 2.24 19.12
N VAL A 122 11.94 3.09 18.34
CA VAL A 122 10.77 3.87 18.78
C VAL A 122 9.48 3.31 18.13
N PRO A 123 8.34 3.24 18.85
CA PRO A 123 7.07 2.87 18.28
C PRO A 123 6.62 3.85 17.18
N PRO A 124 6.45 3.41 15.91
CA PRO A 124 6.18 4.34 14.81
C PRO A 124 4.81 5.04 14.90
N TRP A 125 3.82 4.47 15.58
CA TRP A 125 2.50 5.11 15.81
C TRP A 125 2.54 6.21 16.88
N GLN A 126 3.62 6.31 17.67
CA GLN A 126 3.84 7.34 18.68
C GLN A 126 4.81 8.42 18.20
N ALA A 127 5.47 8.22 17.07
CA ALA A 127 6.41 9.18 16.51
C ALA A 127 5.70 10.22 15.62
N ALA A 128 6.38 11.33 15.35
CA ALA A 128 5.88 12.34 14.42
C ALA A 128 5.68 11.75 13.02
N ARG A 129 4.49 11.97 12.43
CA ARG A 129 4.13 11.39 11.12
C ARG A 129 5.12 11.75 10.02
N SER A 130 5.62 12.98 10.01
CA SER A 130 6.62 13.45 9.05
C SER A 130 7.93 12.68 9.16
N GLU A 131 8.37 12.33 10.36
CA GLU A 131 9.60 11.56 10.57
C GLU A 131 9.44 10.10 10.14
N VAL A 132 8.28 9.49 10.45
CA VAL A 132 7.96 8.13 9.97
C VAL A 132 7.88 8.12 8.45
N ALA A 133 7.17 9.08 7.84
CA ALA A 133 7.03 9.17 6.38
C ALA A 133 8.36 9.43 5.65
N ALA A 134 9.31 10.10 6.30
CA ALA A 134 10.65 10.28 5.75
C ALA A 134 11.45 8.96 5.69
N ARG A 135 11.07 7.94 6.48
CA ARG A 135 11.78 6.64 6.56
C ARG A 135 11.00 5.48 5.95
N VAL A 136 9.68 5.53 6.00
CA VAL A 136 8.79 4.44 5.55
C VAL A 136 7.74 5.01 4.60
N CYS A 137 7.73 4.55 3.36
CA CYS A 137 6.70 4.85 2.36
C CYS A 137 5.76 3.65 2.24
N LEU A 138 4.46 3.88 2.44
CA LEU A 138 3.41 2.90 2.20
C LEU A 138 2.66 3.27 0.92
N THR A 139 2.54 2.34 -0.01
CA THR A 139 1.64 2.45 -1.17
C THR A 139 0.36 1.70 -0.85
N ALA A 140 -0.72 2.45 -0.56
CA ALA A 140 -2.04 1.89 -0.36
C ALA A 140 -2.81 1.88 -1.69
N GLU A 141 -3.65 0.87 -1.87
CA GLU A 141 -4.47 0.69 -3.09
C GLU A 141 -5.43 1.85 -3.33
N ASP A 142 -5.97 2.45 -2.27
CA ASP A 142 -6.98 3.51 -2.29
C ASP A 142 -6.41 4.93 -2.18
N ALA A 143 -5.09 5.10 -2.27
CA ALA A 143 -4.47 6.41 -2.18
C ALA A 143 -5.04 7.39 -3.22
N HIS A 144 -5.21 8.66 -2.82
CA HIS A 144 -5.88 9.68 -3.63
C HIS A 144 -5.01 10.14 -4.82
N VAL A 145 -5.63 10.27 -6.00
CA VAL A 145 -5.08 10.96 -7.16
C VAL A 145 -5.70 12.34 -7.23
N PHE A 146 -4.85 13.37 -7.26
CA PHE A 146 -5.27 14.77 -7.23
C PHE A 146 -5.61 15.29 -8.62
N HIS A 147 -6.62 16.17 -8.69
CA HIS A 147 -6.96 16.89 -9.92
C HIS A 147 -5.92 17.97 -10.23
N THR A 148 -4.83 17.55 -10.82
CA THR A 148 -3.71 18.40 -11.22
C THR A 148 -2.88 17.67 -12.29
N SER A 149 -1.73 18.19 -12.69
CA SER A 149 -0.90 17.50 -13.67
C SER A 149 -0.34 16.17 -13.13
N VAL A 150 0.06 15.30 -14.04
CA VAL A 150 0.76 14.05 -13.69
C VAL A 150 2.01 14.35 -12.87
N LEU A 151 2.79 15.37 -13.27
CA LEU A 151 3.98 15.82 -12.57
C LEU A 151 3.68 16.22 -11.12
N GLU A 152 2.65 17.06 -10.90
CA GLU A 152 2.27 17.49 -9.56
C GLU A 152 1.77 16.32 -8.70
N ASN A 153 1.14 15.32 -9.31
CA ASN A 153 0.79 14.09 -8.60
C ASN A 153 2.02 13.32 -8.09
N LEU A 154 3.14 13.32 -8.80
CA LEU A 154 4.40 12.74 -8.33
C LEU A 154 5.08 13.61 -7.28
N ARG A 155 4.98 14.94 -7.43
CA ARG A 155 5.53 15.94 -6.48
C ARG A 155 4.89 15.90 -5.10
N VAL A 156 3.71 15.29 -4.96
CA VAL A 156 3.14 14.99 -3.63
C VAL A 156 4.10 14.16 -2.77
N ALA A 157 4.87 13.25 -3.37
CA ALA A 157 5.83 12.43 -2.64
C ALA A 157 7.20 13.12 -2.47
N ARG A 158 7.61 13.92 -3.46
CA ARG A 158 8.87 14.66 -3.45
C ARG A 158 8.76 15.90 -4.34
N GLY A 159 8.75 17.06 -3.72
CA GLY A 159 8.42 18.34 -4.37
C GLY A 159 9.38 18.79 -5.47
N ASP A 160 10.61 18.30 -5.52
CA ASP A 160 11.66 18.67 -6.48
C ASP A 160 11.76 17.73 -7.70
N VAL A 161 10.80 16.80 -7.88
CA VAL A 161 10.75 15.91 -9.06
C VAL A 161 10.72 16.74 -10.34
N THR A 162 11.71 16.51 -11.20
CA THR A 162 11.81 17.16 -12.51
C THR A 162 10.93 16.43 -13.55
N PRO A 163 10.52 17.08 -14.65
CA PRO A 163 9.77 16.43 -15.72
C PRO A 163 10.47 15.19 -16.31
N ALA A 164 11.80 15.22 -16.42
CA ALA A 164 12.59 14.11 -16.93
C ALA A 164 12.55 12.90 -15.96
N GLU A 165 12.74 13.14 -14.66
CA GLU A 165 12.61 12.12 -13.63
C GLU A 165 11.19 11.55 -13.55
N ALA A 166 10.16 12.42 -13.66
CA ALA A 166 8.78 11.99 -13.70
C ALA A 166 8.53 10.99 -14.83
N GLY A 167 9.04 11.29 -16.04
CA GLY A 167 8.96 10.38 -17.19
C GLY A 167 9.64 9.03 -16.92
N GLU A 168 10.79 9.02 -16.24
CA GLU A 168 11.49 7.77 -15.89
C GLU A 168 10.73 6.96 -14.83
N LEU A 169 10.22 7.62 -13.79
CA LEU A 169 9.42 6.98 -12.75
C LEU A 169 8.14 6.35 -13.33
N LEU A 170 7.47 7.05 -14.25
CA LEU A 170 6.29 6.53 -14.94
C LEU A 170 6.61 5.32 -15.81
N ARG A 171 7.73 5.34 -16.56
CA ARG A 171 8.17 4.18 -17.35
C ARG A 171 8.48 2.97 -16.46
N ARG A 172 9.17 3.18 -15.35
CA ARG A 172 9.44 2.12 -14.34
C ARG A 172 8.15 1.56 -13.73
N ALA A 173 7.13 2.39 -13.55
CA ALA A 173 5.81 1.96 -13.09
C ALA A 173 4.95 1.34 -14.22
N GLY A 174 5.48 1.12 -15.44
CA GLY A 174 4.75 0.53 -16.55
C GLY A 174 3.78 1.49 -17.24
N LEU A 175 3.97 2.81 -17.11
CA LEU A 175 3.14 3.85 -17.74
C LEU A 175 3.79 4.50 -18.96
N GLY A 176 4.82 3.89 -19.57
CA GLY A 176 5.53 4.50 -20.71
C GLY A 176 4.63 4.81 -21.89
N SER A 177 3.89 3.83 -22.40
CA SER A 177 2.96 4.00 -23.53
C SER A 177 1.80 4.94 -23.21
N TRP A 178 1.30 4.91 -21.98
CA TRP A 178 0.28 5.85 -21.52
C TRP A 178 0.80 7.29 -21.54
N LEU A 179 2.02 7.52 -21.02
CA LEU A 179 2.66 8.83 -21.02
C LEU A 179 2.86 9.40 -22.45
N GLU A 180 3.26 8.54 -23.40
CA GLU A 180 3.42 8.91 -24.81
C GLU A 180 2.10 9.30 -25.49
N ALA A 181 0.97 8.75 -25.02
CA ALA A 181 -0.36 9.06 -25.52
C ALA A 181 -0.96 10.34 -24.91
N LEU A 182 -0.37 10.91 -23.85
CA LEU A 182 -0.86 12.13 -23.23
C LEU A 182 -0.53 13.37 -24.07
N PRO A 183 -1.51 14.32 -24.25
CA PRO A 183 -1.33 15.46 -25.12
C PRO A 183 -0.19 16.41 -24.70
N GLU A 184 0.06 16.56 -23.42
CA GLU A 184 1.09 17.44 -22.83
C GLU A 184 2.09 16.65 -21.98
N GLY A 185 2.18 15.32 -22.20
CA GLY A 185 3.07 14.44 -21.44
C GLY A 185 2.81 14.56 -19.93
N VAL A 186 3.86 14.76 -19.12
CA VAL A 186 3.76 14.86 -17.64
C VAL A 186 3.00 16.11 -17.16
N GLU A 187 2.83 17.13 -17.99
CA GLU A 187 2.07 18.34 -17.65
C GLU A 187 0.56 18.17 -17.89
N THR A 188 0.13 17.06 -18.49
CA THR A 188 -1.29 16.78 -18.70
C THR A 188 -2.04 16.74 -17.38
N ILE A 189 -3.13 17.52 -17.30
CA ILE A 189 -4.01 17.53 -16.13
C ILE A 189 -4.89 16.28 -16.15
N ILE A 190 -4.88 15.53 -15.05
CA ILE A 190 -5.74 14.37 -14.84
C ILE A 190 -6.94 14.75 -13.98
N GLY A 191 -8.15 14.36 -14.44
CA GLY A 191 -9.39 14.90 -13.92
C GLY A 191 -9.88 14.28 -12.60
N THR A 192 -10.77 15.02 -11.92
CA THR A 192 -11.45 14.59 -10.69
C THR A 192 -12.39 13.41 -10.89
N ASP A 193 -12.94 13.24 -12.08
CA ASP A 193 -13.95 12.22 -12.37
C ASP A 193 -13.35 10.86 -12.75
N ALA A 194 -12.02 10.70 -12.60
CA ALA A 194 -11.27 9.49 -12.96
C ALA A 194 -11.52 8.99 -14.41
N THR A 195 -12.25 9.77 -15.21
CA THR A 195 -12.59 9.46 -16.60
C THR A 195 -11.38 9.43 -17.53
N THR A 196 -10.25 9.95 -17.06
CA THR A 196 -8.98 9.98 -17.77
C THR A 196 -8.01 8.89 -17.35
N LEU A 197 -8.28 8.18 -16.26
CA LEU A 197 -7.45 7.09 -15.75
C LEU A 197 -8.26 5.81 -15.58
N SER A 198 -7.83 4.74 -16.20
CA SER A 198 -8.28 3.39 -15.84
C SER A 198 -7.82 3.02 -14.44
N GLY A 199 -8.46 2.03 -13.82
CA GLY A 199 -8.04 1.52 -12.50
C GLY A 199 -6.56 1.09 -12.47
N GLY A 200 -6.09 0.45 -13.56
CA GLY A 200 -4.69 0.05 -13.70
C GLY A 200 -3.72 1.22 -13.85
N GLU A 201 -4.08 2.26 -14.63
CA GLU A 201 -3.26 3.47 -14.76
C GLU A 201 -3.18 4.24 -13.44
N ARG A 202 -4.31 4.33 -12.70
CA ARG A 202 -4.34 4.94 -11.37
C ARG A 202 -3.37 4.26 -10.41
N ARG A 203 -3.39 2.92 -10.31
CA ARG A 203 -2.48 2.16 -9.43
C ARG A 203 -1.02 2.34 -9.82
N ARG A 204 -0.71 2.31 -11.11
CA ARG A 204 0.66 2.54 -11.61
C ARG A 204 1.14 3.97 -11.37
N LEU A 205 0.26 4.96 -11.43
CA LEU A 205 0.59 6.33 -11.05
C LEU A 205 0.92 6.44 -9.56
N LEU A 206 0.14 5.77 -8.70
CA LEU A 206 0.42 5.69 -7.27
C LEU A 206 1.74 4.97 -6.96
N LEU A 207 2.06 3.94 -7.75
CA LEU A 207 3.37 3.28 -7.66
C LEU A 207 4.50 4.22 -8.11
N ALA A 208 4.35 4.95 -9.22
CA ALA A 208 5.33 5.95 -9.63
C ALA A 208 5.54 7.02 -8.55
N ARG A 209 4.46 7.44 -7.86
CA ARG A 209 4.53 8.33 -6.69
C ARG A 209 5.34 7.71 -5.55
N ALA A 210 5.12 6.44 -5.23
CA ALA A 210 5.90 5.75 -4.20
C ALA A 210 7.37 5.62 -4.57
N LEU A 211 7.67 5.35 -5.84
CA LEU A 211 9.05 5.32 -6.35
C LEU A 211 9.73 6.70 -6.26
N ALA A 212 8.97 7.80 -6.38
CA ALA A 212 9.47 9.16 -6.21
C ALA A 212 9.79 9.51 -4.75
N ALA A 213 9.14 8.86 -3.78
CA ALA A 213 9.36 9.11 -2.36
C ALA A 213 10.83 8.85 -1.98
N PRO A 214 11.45 9.71 -1.14
CA PRO A 214 12.84 9.54 -0.74
C PRO A 214 13.02 8.46 0.35
N ALA A 215 11.92 7.94 0.89
CA ALA A 215 11.93 6.99 2.01
C ALA A 215 12.76 5.73 1.70
N PRO A 216 13.71 5.36 2.57
CA PRO A 216 14.56 4.20 2.36
C PRO A 216 13.87 2.84 2.59
N LEU A 217 12.72 2.81 3.26
CA LEU A 217 11.90 1.61 3.42
C LEU A 217 10.58 1.75 2.65
N MET A 218 10.27 0.78 1.79
CA MET A 218 9.07 0.76 0.98
C MET A 218 8.17 -0.41 1.39
N LEU A 219 6.91 -0.13 1.66
CA LEU A 219 5.85 -1.09 1.91
C LEU A 219 4.86 -1.03 0.76
N LEU A 220 4.75 -2.09 -0.03
CA LEU A 220 3.99 -2.12 -1.27
C LEU A 220 2.86 -3.15 -1.17
N ASP A 221 1.62 -2.71 -1.36
CA ASP A 221 0.45 -3.58 -1.34
C ASP A 221 -0.01 -3.88 -2.77
N GLU A 222 0.17 -5.11 -3.20
CA GLU A 222 -0.25 -5.67 -4.48
C GLU A 222 0.01 -4.78 -5.72
N PRO A 223 1.24 -4.26 -5.92
CA PRO A 223 1.53 -3.26 -6.96
C PRO A 223 1.31 -3.78 -8.40
N GLY A 224 1.32 -5.10 -8.61
CA GLY A 224 1.10 -5.76 -9.91
C GLY A 224 -0.34 -6.16 -10.18
N GLU A 225 -1.28 -5.86 -9.29
CA GLU A 225 -2.68 -6.21 -9.49
C GLU A 225 -3.29 -5.48 -10.70
N HIS A 226 -4.14 -6.16 -11.47
CA HIS A 226 -4.75 -5.65 -12.71
C HIS A 226 -3.77 -5.40 -13.89
N LEU A 227 -2.55 -5.92 -13.80
CA LEU A 227 -1.62 -5.99 -14.91
C LEU A 227 -1.69 -7.37 -15.57
N ASP A 228 -1.35 -7.41 -16.87
CA ASP A 228 -1.06 -8.69 -17.51
C ASP A 228 0.12 -9.39 -16.81
N ALA A 229 0.19 -10.70 -16.92
CA ALA A 229 1.14 -11.52 -16.18
C ALA A 229 2.60 -11.08 -16.39
N VAL A 230 2.98 -10.81 -17.64
CA VAL A 230 4.37 -10.45 -18.00
C VAL A 230 4.76 -9.09 -17.42
N THR A 231 3.87 -8.11 -17.53
CA THR A 231 4.09 -6.76 -16.99
C THR A 231 4.12 -6.77 -15.47
N ALA A 232 3.24 -7.53 -14.81
CA ALA A 232 3.22 -7.66 -13.35
C ALA A 232 4.51 -8.31 -12.81
N ASP A 233 4.98 -9.38 -13.43
CA ASP A 233 6.21 -10.06 -13.02
C ASP A 233 7.44 -9.19 -13.20
N ARG A 234 7.53 -8.49 -14.33
CA ARG A 234 8.60 -7.53 -14.56
C ARG A 234 8.59 -6.43 -13.51
N LEU A 235 7.41 -5.90 -13.20
CA LEU A 235 7.26 -4.88 -12.17
C LEU A 235 7.71 -5.38 -10.79
N VAL A 236 7.25 -6.56 -10.37
CA VAL A 236 7.65 -7.16 -9.08
C VAL A 236 9.16 -7.41 -9.04
N THR A 237 9.74 -7.93 -10.12
CA THR A 237 11.18 -8.11 -10.26
C THR A 237 11.92 -6.77 -10.14
N ASP A 238 11.47 -5.74 -10.86
CA ASP A 238 12.08 -4.40 -10.82
C ASP A 238 11.99 -3.78 -9.43
N LEU A 239 10.87 -3.97 -8.71
CA LEU A 239 10.68 -3.48 -7.34
C LEU A 239 11.58 -4.20 -6.33
N LEU A 240 11.76 -5.51 -6.48
CA LEU A 240 12.65 -6.29 -5.63
C LEU A 240 14.12 -6.00 -5.94
N THR A 241 14.48 -5.84 -7.22
CA THR A 241 15.86 -5.50 -7.63
C THR A 241 16.20 -4.02 -7.41
N ALA A 242 15.21 -3.12 -7.33
CA ALA A 242 15.44 -1.71 -6.94
C ALA A 242 16.01 -1.58 -5.51
N GLY A 243 15.93 -2.63 -4.70
CA GLY A 243 16.67 -2.76 -3.43
C GLY A 243 18.19 -2.66 -3.59
N ASP A 244 18.74 -3.01 -4.76
CA ASP A 244 20.16 -2.82 -5.10
C ASP A 244 20.57 -1.33 -5.12
N GLN A 245 19.59 -0.40 -5.18
CA GLN A 245 19.80 1.04 -5.05
C GLN A 245 19.74 1.53 -3.59
N GLY A 246 19.83 0.64 -2.60
CA GLY A 246 19.91 0.99 -1.19
C GLY A 246 18.56 1.17 -0.49
N ARG A 247 17.44 0.62 -1.02
CA ARG A 247 16.13 0.61 -0.34
C ARG A 247 15.81 -0.76 0.26
N GLY A 248 15.13 -0.77 1.40
CA GLY A 248 14.49 -1.96 1.95
C GLY A 248 13.07 -2.07 1.39
N THR A 249 12.67 -3.23 0.87
CA THR A 249 11.36 -3.44 0.26
C THR A 249 10.61 -4.56 0.97
N LEU A 250 9.39 -4.27 1.40
CA LEU A 250 8.39 -5.25 1.82
C LEU A 250 7.25 -5.22 0.82
N LEU A 251 7.05 -6.32 0.11
CA LEU A 251 6.08 -6.45 -0.96
C LEU A 251 5.01 -7.46 -0.58
N VAL A 252 3.75 -7.07 -0.58
CA VAL A 252 2.61 -7.99 -0.59
C VAL A 252 2.25 -8.30 -2.02
N THR A 253 2.18 -9.57 -2.38
CA THR A 253 1.80 -10.01 -3.72
C THR A 253 1.22 -11.42 -3.73
N HIS A 254 0.43 -11.71 -4.72
CA HIS A 254 0.00 -13.08 -5.05
C HIS A 254 0.82 -13.68 -6.21
N ARG A 255 1.76 -12.93 -6.81
CA ARG A 255 2.66 -13.34 -7.88
C ARG A 255 3.89 -14.03 -7.32
N LEU A 256 3.89 -15.37 -7.33
CA LEU A 256 4.97 -16.17 -6.73
C LEU A 256 6.17 -16.32 -7.64
N SER A 257 5.97 -16.37 -8.95
CA SER A 257 7.01 -16.58 -9.95
C SER A 257 8.09 -15.50 -9.99
N ALA A 258 7.74 -14.26 -9.61
CA ALA A 258 8.68 -13.14 -9.56
C ALA A 258 9.47 -13.05 -8.24
N LEU A 259 9.23 -13.96 -7.28
CA LEU A 259 9.82 -13.89 -5.93
C LEU A 259 11.21 -14.49 -5.79
N GLU A 260 11.83 -14.97 -6.86
CA GLU A 260 13.21 -15.48 -6.83
C GLU A 260 14.24 -14.41 -6.40
N HIS A 261 13.90 -13.12 -6.54
CA HIS A 261 14.73 -11.99 -6.13
C HIS A 261 14.46 -11.52 -4.70
N ALA A 262 13.49 -12.10 -3.99
CA ALA A 262 13.25 -11.82 -2.58
C ALA A 262 14.26 -12.55 -1.70
N ASP A 263 14.82 -11.86 -0.70
CA ASP A 263 15.72 -12.48 0.27
C ASP A 263 14.95 -13.41 1.22
N GLU A 264 13.68 -13.09 1.47
CA GLU A 264 12.79 -13.86 2.32
C GLU A 264 11.34 -13.72 1.84
N VAL A 265 10.62 -14.83 1.84
CA VAL A 265 9.18 -14.90 1.58
C VAL A 265 8.48 -15.41 2.83
N LEU A 266 7.45 -14.69 3.26
CA LEU A 266 6.60 -15.01 4.39
C LEU A 266 5.24 -15.47 3.88
N VAL A 267 4.87 -16.71 4.18
CA VAL A 267 3.57 -17.27 3.79
C VAL A 267 2.59 -17.10 4.95
N MET A 268 1.62 -16.21 4.79
CA MET A 268 0.54 -16.00 5.76
C MET A 268 -0.61 -16.99 5.54
N GLY A 269 -1.15 -17.50 6.63
CA GLY A 269 -2.29 -18.40 6.59
C GLY A 269 -2.89 -18.60 7.98
N HIS A 270 -4.01 -19.34 8.04
CA HIS A 270 -4.60 -19.78 9.30
C HIS A 270 -4.01 -21.11 9.69
N ARG A 271 -3.67 -21.27 10.98
CA ARG A 271 -3.32 -22.61 11.50
C ARG A 271 -4.54 -23.51 11.46
N PRO A 272 -4.41 -24.78 11.08
CA PRO A 272 -5.49 -25.75 11.20
C PRO A 272 -6.00 -25.79 12.65
N GLN A 273 -7.30 -25.55 12.85
CA GLN A 273 -7.95 -25.65 14.16
C GLN A 273 -9.15 -26.61 14.08
N ALA A 274 -9.59 -27.09 15.26
CA ALA A 274 -10.82 -27.85 15.37
C ALA A 274 -12.02 -26.98 14.94
N ALA A 275 -13.02 -27.61 14.33
CA ALA A 275 -14.14 -26.94 13.70
C ALA A 275 -14.85 -25.92 14.61
N GLY A 276 -14.86 -24.65 14.20
CA GLY A 276 -15.72 -23.62 14.79
C GLY A 276 -15.09 -22.27 15.13
N GLU A 277 -13.77 -22.14 15.27
CA GLU A 277 -13.10 -20.87 15.57
C GLU A 277 -12.15 -20.48 14.45
N GLN A 278 -12.34 -19.30 13.86
CA GLN A 278 -11.37 -18.69 12.97
C GLN A 278 -10.27 -18.03 13.82
N ALA A 279 -9.13 -18.74 13.97
CA ALA A 279 -7.96 -18.15 14.59
C ALA A 279 -7.42 -17.00 13.73
N PRO A 280 -6.78 -15.99 14.35
CA PRO A 280 -6.01 -15.01 13.63
C PRO A 280 -5.00 -15.67 12.68
N ALA A 281 -4.75 -15.03 11.56
CA ALA A 281 -3.70 -15.48 10.64
C ALA A 281 -2.32 -15.37 11.29
N THR A 282 -1.37 -16.15 10.77
CA THR A 282 0.03 -16.10 11.23
C THR A 282 0.96 -16.42 10.07
N ILE A 283 2.27 -16.31 10.29
CA ILE A 283 3.26 -16.79 9.33
C ILE A 283 3.36 -18.33 9.51
N LEU A 284 2.91 -19.06 8.48
CA LEU A 284 2.96 -20.52 8.45
C LEU A 284 4.33 -21.04 8.02
N HIS A 285 4.90 -20.39 7.00
CA HIS A 285 6.20 -20.74 6.44
C HIS A 285 7.00 -19.48 6.19
N ARG A 286 8.33 -19.60 6.29
CA ARG A 286 9.27 -18.56 5.95
C ARG A 286 10.54 -19.16 5.36
N GLY A 287 11.11 -18.53 4.36
CA GLY A 287 12.34 -18.96 3.70
C GLY A 287 12.54 -18.24 2.38
N SER A 288 13.56 -18.65 1.63
CA SER A 288 13.71 -18.19 0.25
C SER A 288 12.60 -18.80 -0.64
N HIS A 289 12.40 -18.22 -1.82
CA HIS A 289 11.48 -18.77 -2.81
C HIS A 289 11.74 -20.26 -3.09
N ARG A 290 13.01 -20.66 -3.19
CA ARG A 290 13.42 -22.05 -3.43
C ARG A 290 13.12 -22.95 -2.23
N ASP A 291 13.45 -22.53 -1.01
CA ASP A 291 13.15 -23.31 0.21
C ASP A 291 11.66 -23.60 0.33
N LEU A 292 10.82 -22.61 0.02
CA LEU A 292 9.36 -22.75 0.10
C LEU A 292 8.79 -23.69 -0.96
N GLN A 293 9.40 -23.77 -2.14
CA GLN A 293 9.03 -24.76 -3.15
C GLN A 293 9.30 -26.19 -2.66
N ASP A 294 10.35 -26.40 -1.87
CA ASP A 294 10.71 -27.71 -1.35
C ASP A 294 9.83 -28.13 -0.16
N VAL A 295 9.48 -27.20 0.73
CA VAL A 295 8.85 -27.50 2.03
C VAL A 295 7.34 -27.35 2.02
N SER A 296 6.74 -26.45 1.19
CA SER A 296 5.31 -26.14 1.25
C SER A 296 4.55 -26.63 0.02
N GLU A 297 3.69 -27.64 0.22
CA GLU A 297 2.77 -28.11 -0.84
C GLU A 297 1.83 -27.02 -1.33
N THR A 298 1.30 -26.22 -0.42
CA THR A 298 0.40 -25.10 -0.76
C THR A 298 1.10 -24.07 -1.62
N TYR A 299 2.37 -23.76 -1.31
CA TYR A 299 3.16 -22.81 -2.11
C TYR A 299 3.41 -23.34 -3.52
N ARG A 300 3.79 -24.63 -3.65
CA ARG A 300 3.97 -25.28 -4.97
C ARG A 300 2.68 -25.31 -5.77
N TRP A 301 1.58 -25.64 -5.10
CA TRP A 301 0.27 -25.66 -5.75
C TRP A 301 -0.11 -24.28 -6.30
N SER A 302 0.04 -23.23 -5.50
CA SER A 302 -0.23 -21.85 -5.91
C SER A 302 0.65 -21.42 -7.09
N LEU A 303 1.93 -21.80 -7.08
CA LEU A 303 2.84 -21.54 -8.19
C LEU A 303 2.41 -22.26 -9.47
N SER A 304 1.97 -23.53 -9.36
CA SER A 304 1.48 -24.30 -10.51
C SER A 304 0.18 -23.75 -11.10
N GLN A 305 -0.68 -23.17 -10.28
CA GLN A 305 -1.90 -22.48 -10.76
C GLN A 305 -1.53 -21.21 -11.53
N GLU A 306 -0.59 -20.42 -11.00
CA GLU A 306 -0.11 -19.22 -11.69
C GLU A 306 0.51 -19.52 -13.07
N ASP A 307 1.25 -20.61 -13.19
CA ASP A 307 1.81 -21.07 -14.46
C ASP A 307 0.73 -21.53 -15.46
N GLN A 308 -0.33 -22.17 -14.98
CA GLN A 308 -1.47 -22.56 -15.82
C GLN A 308 -2.25 -21.34 -16.33
N ASP A 309 -2.51 -20.36 -15.49
CA ASP A 309 -3.18 -19.11 -15.86
C ASP A 309 -2.40 -18.36 -16.94
N ARG A 310 -1.07 -18.31 -16.83
CA ARG A 310 -0.18 -17.73 -17.86
C ARG A 310 -0.29 -18.41 -19.21
N GLN A 311 -0.38 -19.75 -19.22
CA GLN A 311 -0.49 -20.52 -20.47
C GLN A 311 -1.83 -20.26 -21.15
N GLN A 312 -2.90 -20.03 -20.38
CA GLN A 312 -4.22 -19.72 -20.92
C GLN A 312 -4.28 -18.31 -21.51
N ASP A 313 -3.68 -17.33 -20.88
CA ASP A 313 -3.59 -15.95 -21.36
C ASP A 313 -2.80 -15.86 -22.69
N HIS A 314 -1.73 -16.64 -22.83
CA HIS A 314 -0.96 -16.72 -24.08
C HIS A 314 -1.75 -17.34 -25.25
N VAL A 315 -2.65 -18.27 -24.99
CA VAL A 315 -3.48 -18.93 -26.03
C VAL A 315 -4.64 -18.01 -26.46
N SER A 316 -5.22 -17.24 -25.55
CA SER A 316 -6.34 -16.33 -25.84
C SER A 316 -5.92 -15.01 -26.50
N GLY A 317 -4.67 -14.58 -26.35
CA GLY A 317 -4.12 -13.37 -26.97
C GLY A 317 -3.63 -13.53 -28.41
N THR A 318 -3.69 -14.74 -28.97
CA THR A 318 -3.26 -15.06 -30.37
C THR A 318 -4.42 -15.33 -31.33
N SER A 319 -5.67 -14.99 -30.95
CA SER A 319 -6.86 -15.19 -31.81
C SER A 319 -7.38 -13.90 -32.39
#